data_f29335ec87f06a25cfea85e330145eae
#
_entry.id   f29335ec87f06a25cfea85e330145eae
#
_cell.length_a   1.000
_cell.length_b   1.000
_cell.length_c   1.000
_cell.angle_alpha   90.00
_cell.angle_beta   90.00
_cell.angle_gamma   90.00
#
_symmetry.space_group_name_H-M   'P 1'
#
loop_
_entity.id
_entity.type
_entity.pdbx_description
1 polymer ?
#
loop_
_entity_poly.entity_id
_entity_poly.type
_entity_poly.pdbx_seq_one_letter_code
_entity_poly.pdbx_strand_id
1 'polypeptide(L)'
;MKKSILWIIGCLFSVSLAVTSCDETDGAVDPYFNWEERNQLFIDSIAKVANANPDQWKVIHTFKSVPPMNDLNPDVNDYVYCKVLSEGTGTMKPIFTDSVATHYRGQLIP
;
A
#
# COMPACT_ATOMS: atom_id res chain seq x y z
N MET A 1 -36.12 53.27 -7.00
CA MET A 1 -35.39 52.42 -7.98
C MET A 1 -33.86 52.41 -7.76
N LYS A 2 -33.18 53.52 -7.56
CA LYS A 2 -31.71 53.50 -7.39
C LYS A 2 -31.20 52.77 -6.14
N LYS A 3 -31.94 52.77 -5.01
CA LYS A 3 -31.56 52.07 -3.79
C LYS A 3 -31.70 50.55 -3.88
N SER A 4 -32.68 50.07 -4.63
CA SER A 4 -32.88 48.63 -4.84
C SER A 4 -31.79 47.99 -5.73
N ILE A 5 -31.30 48.77 -6.70
CA ILE A 5 -30.23 48.32 -7.58
C ILE A 5 -28.89 48.21 -6.83
N LEU A 6 -28.62 49.13 -5.88
CA LEU A 6 -27.44 49.06 -5.01
C LEU A 6 -27.46 47.81 -4.10
N TRP A 7 -28.63 47.43 -3.60
CA TRP A 7 -28.79 46.23 -2.80
C TRP A 7 -28.55 44.92 -3.61
N ILE A 8 -29.05 44.90 -4.84
CA ILE A 8 -28.85 43.74 -5.74
C ILE A 8 -27.38 43.60 -6.11
N ILE A 9 -26.68 44.68 -6.38
CA ILE A 9 -25.24 44.68 -6.69
C ILE A 9 -24.43 44.23 -5.48
N GLY A 10 -24.80 44.67 -4.27
CA GLY A 10 -24.16 44.22 -3.01
C GLY A 10 -24.33 42.74 -2.74
N CYS A 11 -25.52 42.19 -2.98
CA CYS A 11 -25.77 40.75 -2.84
C CYS A 11 -25.03 39.90 -3.90
N LEU A 12 -24.95 40.40 -5.14
CA LEU A 12 -24.17 39.69 -6.19
C LEU A 12 -22.68 39.67 -5.87
N PHE A 13 -22.15 40.75 -5.30
CA PHE A 13 -20.73 40.82 -4.93
C PHE A 13 -20.39 39.92 -3.74
N SER A 14 -21.31 39.75 -2.77
CA SER A 14 -21.10 38.87 -1.64
C SER A 14 -21.17 37.38 -2.02
N VAL A 15 -21.97 37.01 -3.01
CA VAL A 15 -22.06 35.63 -3.51
C VAL A 15 -20.80 35.26 -4.30
N SER A 16 -20.17 36.20 -5.03
CA SER A 16 -18.95 35.89 -5.79
C SER A 16 -17.72 35.66 -4.90
N LEU A 17 -17.71 36.18 -3.67
CA LEU A 17 -16.64 35.95 -2.70
C LEU A 17 -16.75 34.59 -1.98
N ALA A 18 -17.93 33.96 -1.97
CA ALA A 18 -18.15 32.71 -1.30
C ALA A 18 -17.73 31.46 -2.12
N VAL A 19 -17.49 31.61 -3.42
CA VAL A 19 -17.10 30.49 -4.28
C VAL A 19 -15.59 30.37 -4.52
N THR A 20 -14.77 31.26 -3.96
CA THR A 20 -13.31 31.22 -4.09
C THR A 20 -12.61 30.52 -2.92
N SER A 21 -13.38 29.88 -2.00
CA SER A 21 -12.82 29.21 -0.84
C SER A 21 -12.90 27.68 -0.96
N CYS A 22 -12.30 27.11 -1.97
CA CYS A 22 -11.91 25.69 -1.99
C CYS A 22 -10.96 25.44 -3.16
N ASP A 23 -9.76 25.98 -3.07
CA ASP A 23 -8.64 25.47 -3.84
C ASP A 23 -7.38 25.54 -2.97
N GLU A 24 -7.45 24.85 -1.82
CA GLU A 24 -6.26 24.45 -1.09
C GLU A 24 -5.76 23.13 -1.69
N THR A 25 -5.44 23.14 -2.96
CA THR A 25 -4.38 22.30 -3.46
C THR A 25 -3.07 23.02 -3.20
N ASP A 26 -2.72 23.17 -1.92
CA ASP A 26 -1.32 23.19 -1.55
C ASP A 26 -0.69 22.03 -2.29
N GLY A 27 0.44 22.26 -2.94
CA GLY A 27 1.17 21.25 -3.72
C GLY A 27 1.66 20.05 -2.89
N ALA A 28 0.84 19.58 -1.97
CA ALA A 28 0.98 18.35 -1.27
C ALA A 28 0.79 17.22 -2.29
N VAL A 29 1.89 16.65 -2.71
CA VAL A 29 1.91 15.44 -3.53
C VAL A 29 1.08 14.41 -2.78
N ASP A 30 0.01 13.94 -3.40
CA ASP A 30 -0.79 12.85 -2.83
C ASP A 30 0.14 11.65 -2.55
N PRO A 31 0.35 11.26 -1.28
CA PRO A 31 1.24 10.17 -0.95
C PRO A 31 0.77 8.82 -1.55
N TYR A 32 -0.51 8.73 -1.95
CA TYR A 32 -1.11 7.56 -2.57
C TYR A 32 -1.16 7.65 -4.10
N PHE A 33 -0.63 8.74 -4.69
CA PHE A 33 -0.59 8.88 -6.13
C PHE A 33 0.08 7.68 -6.78
N ASN A 34 -0.66 7.06 -7.73
CA ASN A 34 -0.21 5.90 -8.50
C ASN A 34 0.26 4.70 -7.63
N TRP A 35 -0.36 4.51 -6.45
CA TRP A 35 0.09 3.50 -5.50
C TRP A 35 -0.03 2.07 -6.02
N GLU A 36 -1.06 1.76 -6.81
CA GLU A 36 -1.25 0.42 -7.39
C GLU A 36 -0.06 0.02 -8.27
N GLU A 37 0.32 0.89 -9.20
CA GLU A 37 1.48 0.64 -10.06
C GLU A 37 2.79 0.57 -9.28
N ARG A 38 3.01 1.48 -8.33
CA ARG A 38 4.18 1.47 -7.44
C ARG A 38 4.27 0.18 -6.64
N ASN A 39 3.14 -0.27 -6.09
CA ASN A 39 3.07 -1.51 -5.33
C ASN A 39 3.39 -2.72 -6.22
N GLN A 40 2.83 -2.78 -7.42
CA GLN A 40 3.10 -3.87 -8.35
C GLN A 40 4.57 -3.90 -8.75
N LEU A 41 5.15 -2.78 -9.13
CA LEU A 41 6.57 -2.67 -9.46
C LEU A 41 7.47 -3.10 -8.29
N PHE A 42 7.09 -2.75 -7.07
CA PHE A 42 7.84 -3.15 -5.88
C PHE A 42 7.79 -4.67 -5.69
N ILE A 43 6.61 -5.30 -5.73
CA ILE A 43 6.46 -6.76 -5.56
C ILE A 43 7.19 -7.51 -6.66
N ASP A 44 7.09 -7.06 -7.91
CA ASP A 44 7.82 -7.64 -9.04
C ASP A 44 9.33 -7.59 -8.82
N SER A 45 9.83 -6.48 -8.27
CA SER A 45 11.26 -6.33 -7.98
C SER A 45 11.72 -7.30 -6.88
N ILE A 46 10.91 -7.44 -5.82
CA ILE A 46 11.17 -8.38 -4.72
C ILE A 46 11.14 -9.83 -5.23
N ALA A 47 10.15 -10.19 -6.04
CA ALA A 47 10.04 -11.52 -6.63
C ALA A 47 11.29 -11.89 -7.45
N LYS A 48 11.79 -10.95 -8.28
CA LYS A 48 13.03 -11.15 -9.05
C LYS A 48 14.23 -11.37 -8.14
N VAL A 49 14.39 -10.57 -7.10
CA VAL A 49 15.50 -10.68 -6.15
C VAL A 49 15.41 -12.00 -5.35
N ALA A 50 14.23 -12.36 -4.90
CA ALA A 50 14.01 -13.59 -4.14
C ALA A 50 14.32 -14.84 -4.97
N ASN A 51 13.86 -14.89 -6.20
CA ASN A 51 14.13 -16.01 -7.13
C ASN A 51 15.60 -16.10 -7.53
N ALA A 52 16.31 -14.98 -7.58
CA ALA A 52 17.74 -14.97 -7.88
C ALA A 52 18.62 -15.39 -6.68
N ASN A 53 18.07 -15.35 -5.45
CA ASN A 53 18.83 -15.63 -4.22
C ASN A 53 18.10 -16.62 -3.30
N PRO A 54 17.87 -17.86 -3.71
CA PRO A 54 17.10 -18.85 -2.95
C PRO A 54 17.72 -19.21 -1.59
N ASP A 55 19.02 -18.98 -1.41
CA ASP A 55 19.70 -19.24 -0.14
C ASP A 55 19.33 -18.24 0.95
N GLN A 56 19.02 -17.00 0.57
CA GLN A 56 18.67 -15.91 1.51
C GLN A 56 17.17 -15.65 1.57
N TRP A 57 16.42 -16.06 0.55
CA TRP A 57 15.01 -15.77 0.44
C TRP A 57 14.20 -17.05 0.46
N LYS A 58 13.06 -16.99 1.16
CA LYS A 58 12.04 -18.05 1.13
C LYS A 58 10.78 -17.47 0.52
N VAL A 59 10.29 -18.13 -0.52
CA VAL A 59 9.05 -17.76 -1.21
C VAL A 59 7.98 -18.74 -0.74
N ILE A 60 6.97 -18.24 -0.06
CA ILE A 60 5.92 -19.03 0.57
C ILE A 60 4.59 -18.68 -0.08
N HIS A 61 3.90 -19.67 -0.60
CA HIS A 61 2.56 -19.48 -1.16
C HIS A 61 1.57 -19.12 -0.05
N THR A 62 0.71 -18.12 -0.28
CA THR A 62 -0.29 -17.71 0.70
C THR A 62 -1.41 -18.74 0.78
N PHE A 63 -1.93 -18.97 2.00
CA PHE A 63 -2.98 -19.97 2.23
C PHE A 63 -4.28 -19.69 1.45
N LYS A 64 -4.60 -18.41 1.22
CA LYS A 64 -5.82 -18.01 0.50
C LYS A 64 -5.73 -18.17 -1.00
N SER A 65 -4.53 -18.18 -1.51
CA SER A 65 -4.23 -18.27 -2.94
C SER A 65 -3.74 -19.64 -3.35
N VAL A 66 -4.11 -20.70 -2.58
CA VAL A 66 -3.85 -22.07 -3.05
C VAL A 66 -4.69 -22.25 -4.31
N PRO A 67 -4.11 -22.15 -5.51
CA PRO A 67 -4.86 -22.35 -6.73
C PRO A 67 -5.41 -23.77 -6.75
N PRO A 68 -6.55 -24.00 -7.36
CA PRO A 68 -6.92 -25.35 -7.71
C PRO A 68 -5.72 -25.96 -8.46
N MET A 69 -5.43 -27.20 -8.22
CA MET A 69 -4.24 -27.97 -8.64
C MET A 69 -3.83 -27.80 -10.13
N ASN A 70 -4.59 -27.02 -10.89
CA ASN A 70 -4.45 -26.76 -12.32
C ASN A 70 -4.09 -25.30 -12.67
N ASP A 71 -3.84 -24.45 -11.68
CA ASP A 71 -3.42 -23.09 -11.99
C ASP A 71 -1.91 -23.08 -12.32
N LEU A 72 -1.64 -23.07 -13.62
CA LEU A 72 -0.30 -23.13 -14.17
C LEU A 72 0.43 -21.77 -14.14
N ASN A 73 -0.21 -20.72 -13.62
CA ASN A 73 0.33 -19.38 -13.70
C ASN A 73 0.06 -18.56 -12.42
N PRO A 74 0.67 -18.92 -11.27
CA PRO A 74 0.48 -18.18 -10.03
C PRO A 74 0.99 -16.75 -10.16
N ASP A 75 0.19 -15.79 -9.68
CA ASP A 75 0.55 -14.37 -9.64
C ASP A 75 1.64 -14.12 -8.59
N VAL A 76 2.51 -13.13 -8.81
CA VAL A 76 3.52 -12.71 -7.83
C VAL A 76 2.90 -12.26 -6.51
N ASN A 77 1.66 -11.79 -6.53
CA ASN A 77 0.89 -11.39 -5.36
C ASN A 77 0.38 -12.57 -4.52
N ASP A 78 0.46 -13.80 -5.03
CA ASP A 78 0.06 -15.01 -4.32
C ASP A 78 1.12 -15.53 -3.36
N TYR A 79 2.26 -14.87 -3.28
CA TYR A 79 3.40 -15.29 -2.46
C TYR A 79 3.76 -14.30 -1.37
N VAL A 80 4.30 -14.81 -0.29
CA VAL A 80 5.01 -14.05 0.75
C VAL A 80 6.50 -14.24 0.54
N TYR A 81 7.21 -13.14 0.38
CA TYR A 81 8.65 -13.14 0.16
C TYR A 81 9.36 -12.82 1.48
N CYS A 82 10.09 -13.79 2.01
CA CYS A 82 10.77 -13.69 3.28
C CYS A 82 12.29 -13.66 3.08
N LYS A 83 12.93 -12.54 3.43
CA LYS A 83 14.40 -12.51 3.50
C LYS A 83 14.86 -12.96 4.88
N VAL A 84 15.65 -14.02 4.93
CA VAL A 84 16.27 -14.50 6.16
C VAL A 84 17.50 -13.67 6.45
N LEU A 85 17.47 -12.86 7.50
CA LEU A 85 18.61 -12.02 7.90
C LEU A 85 19.57 -12.77 8.80
N SER A 86 19.06 -13.65 9.65
CA SER A 86 19.85 -14.51 10.54
C SER A 86 19.05 -15.75 10.86
N GLU A 87 19.68 -16.90 10.81
CA GLU A 87 19.07 -18.15 11.27
C GLU A 87 19.29 -18.32 12.76
N GLY A 88 18.28 -18.88 13.44
CA GLY A 88 18.41 -19.26 14.84
C GLY A 88 19.33 -20.45 15.02
N THR A 89 19.99 -20.53 16.16
CA THR A 89 20.87 -21.65 16.54
C THR A 89 20.13 -22.80 17.25
N GLY A 90 18.82 -22.63 17.50
CA GLY A 90 17.99 -23.63 18.17
C GLY A 90 17.78 -24.87 17.30
N THR A 91 17.81 -26.03 17.94
CA THR A 91 17.59 -27.33 17.29
C THR A 91 16.12 -27.75 17.30
N MET A 92 15.31 -27.20 18.21
CA MET A 92 13.88 -27.48 18.30
C MET A 92 13.07 -26.43 17.55
N LYS A 93 12.16 -26.89 16.73
CA LYS A 93 11.17 -26.02 16.06
C LYS A 93 9.86 -26.09 16.84
N PRO A 94 9.14 -24.95 16.99
CA PRO A 94 7.83 -24.98 17.63
C PRO A 94 6.87 -25.85 16.83
N ILE A 95 6.05 -26.60 17.54
CA ILE A 95 4.97 -27.38 16.98
C ILE A 95 3.67 -26.59 17.02
N PHE A 96 2.64 -27.06 16.33
CA PHE A 96 1.36 -26.36 16.18
C PHE A 96 0.68 -25.95 17.49
N THR A 97 0.91 -26.67 18.57
CA THR A 97 0.34 -26.40 19.91
C THR A 97 1.20 -25.49 20.78
N ASP A 98 2.39 -25.12 20.33
CA ASP A 98 3.29 -24.28 21.11
C ASP A 98 2.90 -22.81 21.02
N SER A 99 3.12 -22.10 22.13
CA SER A 99 3.03 -20.65 22.18
C SER A 99 4.40 -20.04 21.92
N VAL A 100 4.47 -19.12 20.97
CA VAL A 100 5.72 -18.42 20.61
C VAL A 100 5.57 -16.91 20.83
N ALA A 101 6.59 -16.25 21.32
CA ALA A 101 6.68 -14.80 21.40
C ALA A 101 7.37 -14.27 20.14
N THR A 102 6.70 -13.38 19.43
CA THR A 102 7.24 -12.76 18.22
C THR A 102 7.26 -11.26 18.34
N HIS A 103 8.30 -10.63 17.79
CA HIS A 103 8.37 -9.18 17.61
C HIS A 103 8.27 -8.86 16.13
N TYR A 104 7.37 -7.96 15.75
CA TYR A 104 7.21 -7.56 14.36
C TYR A 104 7.06 -6.05 14.22
N ARG A 105 7.41 -5.53 13.07
CA ARG A 105 7.20 -4.15 12.65
C ARG A 105 6.66 -4.14 11.23
N GLY A 106 5.55 -3.44 11.02
CA GLY A 106 4.98 -3.19 9.71
C GLY A 106 5.39 -1.82 9.18
N GLN A 107 5.62 -1.72 7.88
CA GLN A 107 5.90 -0.48 7.18
C GLN A 107 5.23 -0.53 5.81
N LEU A 108 4.57 0.57 5.43
CA LEU A 108 4.06 0.73 4.06
C LEU A 108 5.21 0.95 3.09
N ILE A 109 4.98 0.58 1.86
CA ILE A 109 5.90 0.84 0.74
C ILE A 109 6.00 2.34 0.53
N PRO A 110 7.20 2.91 0.45
CA PRO A 110 7.41 4.35 0.27
C PRO A 110 6.93 4.86 -1.10
#